data_07484050932090ea2ee8cbed3ee8e9af
#
_entry.id   07484050932090ea2ee8cbed3ee8e9af
#
_cell.length_a   1.000
_cell.length_b   1.000
_cell.length_c   1.000
_cell.angle_alpha   90.00
_cell.angle_beta   90.00
_cell.angle_gamma   90.00
#
_symmetry.space_group_name_H-M   'P 1'
#
loop_
_entity.id
_entity.type
_entity.pdbx_description
1 polymer ?
#
loop_
_entity_poly.entity_id
_entity_poly.type
_entity_poly.pdbx_seq_one_letter_code
_entity_poly.pdbx_strand_id
1 'polypeptide(L)'
;PDQLLALPEVQGDAGNRTENLFAKSTPFGGMLGSDRSGTLPDVELSSWSEFPPELLWTKEVGAGWSGFSAARGLAFTQEQRGDQELVTAYDIHSGNVIWFHTETARHVEEVGGIGPRATPTIDGDQVFAQGATGILVCLELETGNLLWRRNVLEDVDSTRADDAVSILWGRSGSPWVEENLVIVPGGGRNQKFVSLIAYDRTTGEIVWRGGDQQISYSSPVGMTLDGQRQIVIVNESTVSGHDPQSGKQQWTHRRPGMSNSDSNTSQPQQVDEDHLLVSKGYGLGAELLEIRNSEEGASSVKSVWASPRVLRTKLTSAIVRNDVAFGLNDGILECIDLKDGSRLWKGKRYRHGQLLNVGKNLILLSESGDLFLIPATKEKS
;
A
#
# COMPACT_ATOMS: atom_id res chain seq x y z
N PRO A 1 -3.82 18.31 19.63
CA PRO A 1 -5.06 18.26 20.38
C PRO A 1 -5.95 17.22 19.72
N ASP A 2 -6.21 16.11 20.44
CA ASP A 2 -7.14 15.08 20.01
C ASP A 2 -8.55 15.67 19.95
N GLN A 3 -8.94 16.20 18.80
CA GLN A 3 -10.35 16.38 18.55
C GLN A 3 -10.94 14.98 18.38
N LEU A 4 -11.58 14.49 19.45
CA LEU A 4 -12.36 13.26 19.43
C LEU A 4 -13.58 13.53 18.54
N LEU A 5 -13.45 13.33 17.23
CA LEU A 5 -14.60 13.38 16.34
C LEU A 5 -15.61 12.33 16.77
N ALA A 6 -16.87 12.71 16.83
CA ALA A 6 -17.97 11.76 17.00
C ALA A 6 -18.01 10.74 15.85
N LEU A 7 -18.69 9.63 16.07
CA LEU A 7 -18.97 8.68 14.97
C LEU A 7 -19.70 9.43 13.84
N PRO A 8 -19.40 9.09 12.58
CA PRO A 8 -20.04 9.78 11.46
C PRO A 8 -21.53 9.42 11.38
N GLU A 9 -22.34 10.35 10.89
CA GLU A 9 -23.73 10.06 10.56
C GLU A 9 -23.82 9.43 9.18
N VAL A 10 -24.57 8.34 9.06
CA VAL A 10 -24.91 7.72 7.77
C VAL A 10 -25.93 8.64 7.09
N GLN A 11 -25.58 9.19 5.93
CA GLN A 11 -26.35 10.21 5.21
C GLN A 11 -26.89 9.72 3.85
N GLY A 12 -26.58 8.49 3.46
CA GLY A 12 -26.98 7.93 2.17
C GLY A 12 -27.66 6.58 2.34
N ASP A 13 -28.43 6.22 1.31
CA ASP A 13 -29.03 4.90 1.15
C ASP A 13 -28.29 4.14 0.06
N ALA A 14 -27.78 2.97 0.39
CA ALA A 14 -27.11 2.08 -0.54
C ALA A 14 -28.01 1.70 -1.76
N GLY A 15 -29.34 1.75 -1.61
CA GLY A 15 -30.32 1.38 -2.64
C GLY A 15 -30.73 2.46 -3.62
N ASN A 16 -30.43 3.74 -3.38
CA ASN A 16 -30.94 4.86 -4.17
C ASN A 16 -29.86 5.60 -4.97
N ARG A 17 -28.84 4.86 -5.40
CA ARG A 17 -27.79 5.43 -6.27
C ARG A 17 -28.31 5.55 -7.69
N THR A 18 -28.34 6.77 -8.22
CA THR A 18 -28.51 7.01 -9.67
C THR A 18 -27.55 6.12 -10.44
N GLU A 19 -28.01 5.53 -11.56
CA GLU A 19 -27.19 4.69 -12.45
C GLU A 19 -25.81 5.33 -12.65
N ASN A 20 -24.82 4.70 -12.08
CA ASN A 20 -23.57 5.31 -11.71
C ASN A 20 -22.69 5.48 -12.95
N LEU A 21 -22.31 6.70 -13.30
CA LEU A 21 -21.31 7.00 -14.32
C LEU A 21 -20.00 6.20 -14.09
N PHE A 22 -19.74 5.77 -12.85
CA PHE A 22 -18.58 4.97 -12.45
C PHE A 22 -18.83 3.44 -12.43
N ALA A 23 -20.04 2.96 -12.70
CA ALA A 23 -20.30 1.52 -12.75
C ALA A 23 -19.47 0.78 -13.82
N LYS A 24 -18.90 1.51 -14.77
CA LYS A 24 -17.98 1.02 -15.82
C LYS A 24 -16.51 1.41 -15.59
N SER A 25 -16.19 2.13 -14.51
CA SER A 25 -14.79 2.51 -14.22
C SER A 25 -14.02 1.33 -13.66
N THR A 26 -12.75 1.23 -14.06
CA THR A 26 -11.82 0.28 -13.44
C THR A 26 -11.69 0.61 -11.96
N PRO A 27 -11.86 -0.35 -11.04
CA PRO A 27 -11.70 -0.09 -9.62
C PRO A 27 -10.28 0.37 -9.29
N PHE A 28 -10.15 1.35 -8.40
CA PHE A 28 -8.90 1.66 -7.72
C PHE A 28 -8.88 0.87 -6.40
N GLY A 29 -8.67 -0.45 -6.53
CA GLY A 29 -8.98 -1.47 -5.53
C GLY A 29 -8.09 -1.49 -4.28
N GLY A 30 -7.11 -0.60 -4.14
CA GLY A 30 -6.24 -0.59 -2.96
C GLY A 30 -5.13 0.43 -3.03
N MET A 31 -4.15 0.29 -2.16
CA MET A 31 -2.96 1.13 -2.12
C MET A 31 -2.24 1.12 -3.47
N LEU A 32 -2.05 2.27 -4.10
CA LEU A 32 -1.45 2.43 -5.43
C LEU A 32 -2.20 1.71 -6.56
N GLY A 33 -3.51 1.47 -6.41
CA GLY A 33 -4.33 0.73 -7.37
C GLY A 33 -4.40 -0.77 -7.08
N SER A 34 -5.14 -1.49 -7.93
CA SER A 34 -5.42 -2.91 -7.71
C SER A 34 -4.18 -3.81 -7.83
N ASP A 35 -3.21 -3.41 -8.68
CA ASP A 35 -1.94 -4.12 -8.90
C ASP A 35 -0.76 -3.53 -8.10
N ARG A 36 -0.99 -2.46 -7.36
CA ARG A 36 0.02 -1.70 -6.59
C ARG A 36 1.16 -1.10 -7.40
N SER A 37 0.99 -0.96 -8.70
CA SER A 37 1.97 -0.30 -9.56
C SER A 37 1.96 1.22 -9.44
N GLY A 38 0.87 1.80 -8.95
CA GLY A 38 0.63 3.24 -8.97
C GLY A 38 0.41 3.79 -10.38
N THR A 39 0.05 2.93 -11.34
CA THR A 39 -0.09 3.30 -12.75
C THR A 39 -1.49 3.02 -13.26
N LEU A 40 -2.08 4.02 -13.92
CA LEU A 40 -3.38 3.96 -14.60
C LEU A 40 -3.15 4.29 -16.09
N PRO A 41 -2.72 3.33 -16.92
CA PRO A 41 -2.24 3.60 -18.28
C PRO A 41 -3.33 4.06 -19.23
N ASP A 42 -4.56 3.59 -19.06
CA ASP A 42 -5.70 3.80 -19.96
C ASP A 42 -6.53 5.03 -19.60
N VAL A 43 -6.09 5.83 -18.63
CA VAL A 43 -6.76 7.06 -18.23
C VAL A 43 -6.08 8.26 -18.90
N GLU A 44 -6.81 9.02 -19.70
CA GLU A 44 -6.33 10.27 -20.26
C GLU A 44 -6.81 11.46 -19.40
N LEU A 45 -5.87 12.34 -19.08
CA LEU A 45 -6.16 13.58 -18.38
C LEU A 45 -6.02 14.78 -19.34
N SER A 46 -7.00 15.66 -19.29
CA SER A 46 -6.91 16.96 -19.95
C SER A 46 -5.86 17.84 -19.27
N SER A 47 -5.34 18.82 -20.03
CA SER A 47 -4.44 19.84 -19.50
C SER A 47 -5.13 20.66 -18.40
N TRP A 48 -4.55 20.70 -17.21
CA TRP A 48 -5.12 21.50 -16.11
C TRP A 48 -4.98 23.00 -16.29
N SER A 49 -4.17 23.46 -17.25
CA SER A 49 -4.14 24.88 -17.65
C SER A 49 -5.37 25.29 -18.47
N GLU A 50 -6.00 24.34 -19.17
CA GLU A 50 -7.19 24.55 -19.97
C GLU A 50 -8.46 24.09 -19.24
N PHE A 51 -8.37 22.99 -18.51
CA PHE A 51 -9.45 22.34 -17.77
C PHE A 51 -8.97 22.02 -16.35
N PRO A 52 -8.91 23.02 -15.45
CA PRO A 52 -8.47 22.80 -14.08
C PRO A 52 -9.43 21.87 -13.34
N PRO A 53 -8.93 21.05 -12.40
CA PRO A 53 -9.80 20.22 -11.56
C PRO A 53 -10.72 21.10 -10.72
N GLU A 54 -11.98 20.70 -10.59
CA GLU A 54 -12.98 21.35 -9.77
C GLU A 54 -13.14 20.62 -8.44
N LEU A 55 -13.19 21.38 -7.34
CA LEU A 55 -13.48 20.85 -6.01
C LEU A 55 -14.99 20.62 -5.87
N LEU A 56 -15.40 19.35 -5.77
CA LEU A 56 -16.82 19.00 -5.63
C LEU A 56 -17.27 19.08 -4.17
N TRP A 57 -16.47 18.57 -3.25
CA TRP A 57 -16.78 18.56 -1.82
C TRP A 57 -15.51 18.41 -0.97
N THR A 58 -15.62 18.72 0.31
CA THR A 58 -14.61 18.47 1.33
C THR A 58 -15.29 17.89 2.56
N LYS A 59 -14.68 16.85 3.15
CA LYS A 59 -15.16 16.22 4.39
C LYS A 59 -14.03 16.10 5.40
N GLU A 60 -14.37 16.31 6.66
CA GLU A 60 -13.50 16.01 7.79
C GLU A 60 -13.53 14.51 8.06
N VAL A 61 -12.34 13.89 8.09
CA VAL A 61 -12.15 12.48 8.41
C VAL A 61 -11.47 12.34 9.76
N GLY A 62 -11.63 11.18 10.42
CA GLY A 62 -10.91 10.86 11.64
C GLY A 62 -9.41 10.78 11.46
N ALA A 63 -8.66 10.69 12.54
CA ALA A 63 -7.20 10.59 12.50
C ALA A 63 -6.74 9.31 11.84
N GLY A 64 -5.62 9.38 11.11
CA GLY A 64 -5.02 8.22 10.44
C GLY A 64 -4.16 8.62 9.24
N TRP A 65 -3.53 7.62 8.65
CA TRP A 65 -2.69 7.73 7.44
C TRP A 65 -3.16 6.81 6.32
N SER A 66 -4.35 6.22 6.47
CA SER A 66 -4.94 5.37 5.45
C SER A 66 -5.16 6.15 4.16
N GLY A 67 -4.81 5.54 3.03
CA GLY A 67 -5.23 6.01 1.72
C GLY A 67 -6.69 5.66 1.44
N PHE A 68 -7.16 6.05 0.26
CA PHE A 68 -8.46 5.67 -0.26
C PHE A 68 -8.34 4.58 -1.32
N SER A 69 -9.25 3.62 -1.27
CA SER A 69 -9.59 2.75 -2.39
C SER A 69 -10.98 3.10 -2.91
N ALA A 70 -11.28 2.75 -4.16
CA ALA A 70 -12.54 3.14 -4.78
C ALA A 70 -13.10 2.07 -5.70
N ALA A 71 -14.39 1.81 -5.58
CA ALA A 71 -15.16 0.96 -6.48
C ALA A 71 -16.65 1.30 -6.42
N ARG A 72 -17.35 1.08 -7.52
CA ARG A 72 -18.82 1.22 -7.61
C ARG A 72 -19.39 2.53 -7.07
N GLY A 73 -18.65 3.65 -7.29
CA GLY A 73 -19.06 4.97 -6.81
C GLY A 73 -18.87 5.21 -5.32
N LEU A 74 -18.18 4.32 -4.63
CA LEU A 74 -17.77 4.46 -3.23
C LEU A 74 -16.26 4.64 -3.12
N ALA A 75 -15.85 5.45 -2.13
CA ALA A 75 -14.48 5.58 -1.67
C ALA A 75 -14.37 5.06 -0.24
N PHE A 76 -13.38 4.20 0.01
CA PHE A 76 -13.19 3.53 1.30
C PHE A 76 -11.86 3.96 1.92
N THR A 77 -11.89 4.25 3.22
CA THR A 77 -10.69 4.54 4.00
C THR A 77 -10.83 4.00 5.41
N GLN A 78 -9.74 4.04 6.18
CA GLN A 78 -9.77 3.77 7.61
C GLN A 78 -9.49 5.05 8.38
N GLU A 79 -10.12 5.23 9.51
CA GLU A 79 -9.99 6.41 10.36
C GLU A 79 -10.19 6.08 11.84
N GLN A 80 -9.56 6.86 12.73
CA GLN A 80 -9.73 6.75 14.18
C GLN A 80 -10.66 7.84 14.67
N ARG A 81 -11.71 7.46 15.39
CA ARG A 81 -12.61 8.36 16.11
C ARG A 81 -12.74 7.93 17.57
N GLY A 82 -12.15 8.68 18.48
CA GLY A 82 -12.05 8.25 19.87
C GLY A 82 -11.32 6.93 20.02
N ASP A 83 -11.93 5.96 20.70
CA ASP A 83 -11.39 4.61 20.89
C ASP A 83 -11.88 3.62 19.82
N GLN A 84 -12.50 4.13 18.75
CA GLN A 84 -12.97 3.32 17.63
C GLN A 84 -12.10 3.54 16.41
N GLU A 85 -11.60 2.45 15.84
CA GLU A 85 -11.00 2.40 14.51
C GLU A 85 -12.09 2.01 13.52
N LEU A 86 -12.28 2.80 12.48
CA LEU A 86 -13.36 2.65 11.52
C LEU A 86 -12.83 2.26 10.14
N VAL A 87 -13.64 1.48 9.42
CA VAL A 87 -13.62 1.41 7.96
C VAL A 87 -14.87 2.16 7.50
N THR A 88 -14.68 3.22 6.71
CA THR A 88 -15.77 4.11 6.28
C THR A 88 -15.89 4.13 4.76
N ALA A 89 -17.12 4.00 4.27
CA ALA A 89 -17.48 4.16 2.86
C ALA A 89 -18.16 5.51 2.63
N TYR A 90 -17.61 6.26 1.69
CA TYR A 90 -18.13 7.55 1.25
C TYR A 90 -18.65 7.46 -0.17
N ASP A 91 -19.76 8.12 -0.45
CA ASP A 91 -20.19 8.37 -1.83
C ASP A 91 -19.21 9.32 -2.52
N ILE A 92 -18.66 8.93 -3.66
CA ILE A 92 -17.63 9.71 -4.37
C ILE A 92 -18.16 11.06 -4.85
N HIS A 93 -19.44 11.18 -5.18
CA HIS A 93 -20.02 12.43 -5.72
C HIS A 93 -20.33 13.45 -4.66
N SER A 94 -20.85 13.01 -3.51
CA SER A 94 -21.35 13.90 -2.46
C SER A 94 -20.46 13.96 -1.23
N GLY A 95 -19.55 13.00 -1.06
CA GLY A 95 -18.79 12.82 0.17
C GLY A 95 -19.63 12.38 1.36
N ASN A 96 -20.88 11.95 1.15
CA ASN A 96 -21.74 11.46 2.21
C ASN A 96 -21.28 10.08 2.68
N VAL A 97 -21.36 9.83 3.99
CA VAL A 97 -21.10 8.52 4.56
C VAL A 97 -22.26 7.60 4.23
N ILE A 98 -21.97 6.49 3.56
CA ILE A 98 -22.95 5.45 3.21
C ILE A 98 -23.03 4.41 4.30
N TRP A 99 -21.89 3.96 4.80
CA TRP A 99 -21.78 3.07 5.95
C TRP A 99 -20.40 3.20 6.62
N PHE A 100 -20.30 2.70 7.84
CA PHE A 100 -19.04 2.47 8.50
C PHE A 100 -19.11 1.21 9.37
N HIS A 101 -17.96 0.55 9.52
CA HIS A 101 -17.73 -0.54 10.46
C HIS A 101 -16.80 -0.06 11.56
N THR A 102 -16.99 -0.50 12.79
CA THR A 102 -16.17 -0.09 13.95
C THR A 102 -15.49 -1.25 14.64
N GLU A 103 -14.24 -1.07 15.01
CA GLU A 103 -13.51 -1.93 15.96
C GLU A 103 -13.08 -1.12 17.17
N THR A 104 -13.27 -1.68 18.38
CA THR A 104 -12.76 -1.04 19.60
C THR A 104 -11.25 -1.26 19.68
N ALA A 105 -10.53 -0.34 19.06
CA ALA A 105 -9.09 -0.37 18.93
C ALA A 105 -8.54 1.04 18.79
N ARG A 106 -7.37 1.29 19.37
CA ARG A 106 -6.68 2.58 19.24
C ARG A 106 -5.18 2.37 19.16
N HIS A 107 -4.57 2.97 18.16
CA HIS A 107 -3.13 3.10 18.05
C HIS A 107 -2.74 4.56 18.21
N VAL A 108 -1.75 4.82 19.07
CA VAL A 108 -1.19 6.16 19.28
C VAL A 108 0.31 6.02 19.45
N GLU A 109 1.05 6.85 18.72
CA GLU A 109 2.49 6.97 18.85
C GLU A 109 2.89 8.43 18.59
N GLU A 110 3.95 8.91 19.26
CA GLU A 110 4.31 10.34 19.28
C GLU A 110 4.73 10.88 17.92
N VAL A 111 5.46 10.08 17.12
CA VAL A 111 6.00 10.49 15.81
C VAL A 111 5.01 10.16 14.69
N GLY A 112 4.45 8.96 14.69
CA GLY A 112 3.54 8.46 13.66
C GLY A 112 2.09 8.90 13.87
N GLY A 113 1.74 9.47 15.02
CA GLY A 113 0.40 9.96 15.34
C GLY A 113 -0.62 8.83 15.59
N ILE A 114 -1.88 9.16 15.41
CA ILE A 114 -3.02 8.34 15.80
C ILE A 114 -3.61 7.60 14.61
N GLY A 115 -4.18 6.42 14.85
CA GLY A 115 -5.12 5.71 13.99
C GLY A 115 -4.49 4.76 12.99
N PRO A 116 -5.28 4.23 12.03
CA PRO A 116 -4.88 3.25 11.04
C PRO A 116 -3.93 3.83 9.98
N ARG A 117 -3.14 2.94 9.35
CA ARG A 117 -2.14 3.29 8.33
C ARG A 117 -2.39 2.58 7.00
N ALA A 118 -2.93 1.36 7.05
CA ALA A 118 -3.17 0.58 5.85
C ALA A 118 -4.35 1.12 5.06
N THR A 119 -4.28 0.99 3.73
CA THR A 119 -5.40 1.29 2.83
C THR A 119 -6.28 0.05 2.70
N PRO A 120 -7.61 0.16 2.78
CA PRO A 120 -8.51 -0.95 2.49
C PRO A 120 -8.27 -1.52 1.09
N THR A 121 -8.40 -2.83 0.94
CA THR A 121 -8.32 -3.50 -0.36
C THR A 121 -9.69 -4.01 -0.76
N ILE A 122 -10.08 -3.70 -1.99
CA ILE A 122 -11.37 -4.11 -2.58
C ILE A 122 -11.12 -5.21 -3.60
N ASP A 123 -11.87 -6.29 -3.49
CA ASP A 123 -11.92 -7.31 -4.52
C ASP A 123 -13.32 -7.92 -4.60
N GLY A 124 -13.94 -7.86 -5.78
CA GLY A 124 -15.33 -8.29 -6.00
C GLY A 124 -16.32 -7.50 -5.13
N ASP A 125 -17.02 -8.21 -4.27
CA ASP A 125 -18.04 -7.68 -3.36
C ASP A 125 -17.54 -7.52 -1.92
N GLN A 126 -16.23 -7.55 -1.71
CA GLN A 126 -15.61 -7.56 -0.39
C GLN A 126 -14.61 -6.41 -0.22
N VAL A 127 -14.52 -5.90 1.01
CA VAL A 127 -13.53 -4.94 1.48
C VAL A 127 -12.73 -5.58 2.59
N PHE A 128 -11.40 -5.63 2.42
CA PHE A 128 -10.46 -6.16 3.40
C PHE A 128 -9.68 -4.99 4.02
N ALA A 129 -9.72 -4.87 5.33
CA ALA A 129 -9.04 -3.79 6.03
C ALA A 129 -8.25 -4.31 7.23
N GLN A 130 -6.99 -3.89 7.33
CA GLN A 130 -6.13 -4.19 8.47
C GLN A 130 -5.85 -2.93 9.27
N GLY A 131 -6.29 -2.90 10.52
CA GLY A 131 -6.03 -1.80 11.43
C GLY A 131 -4.59 -1.77 11.95
N ALA A 132 -4.19 -0.61 12.50
CA ALA A 132 -2.84 -0.43 13.06
C ALA A 132 -2.53 -1.37 14.22
N THR A 133 -3.55 -1.94 14.82
CA THR A 133 -3.47 -2.84 15.98
C THR A 133 -3.44 -4.33 15.62
N GLY A 134 -3.50 -4.65 14.32
CA GLY A 134 -3.46 -6.01 13.80
C GLY A 134 -4.84 -6.68 13.69
N ILE A 135 -5.92 -5.94 13.87
CA ILE A 135 -7.27 -6.44 13.56
C ILE A 135 -7.44 -6.41 12.04
N LEU A 136 -7.81 -7.55 11.46
CA LEU A 136 -8.12 -7.71 10.05
C LEU A 136 -9.60 -8.06 9.92
N VAL A 137 -10.33 -7.31 9.10
CA VAL A 137 -11.75 -7.52 8.84
C VAL A 137 -12.01 -7.72 7.35
N CYS A 138 -12.99 -8.56 7.04
CA CYS A 138 -13.63 -8.67 5.75
C CYS A 138 -15.06 -8.17 5.88
N LEU A 139 -15.42 -7.21 5.06
CA LEU A 139 -16.73 -6.55 5.07
C LEU A 139 -17.40 -6.71 3.70
N GLU A 140 -18.71 -6.75 3.69
CA GLU A 140 -19.51 -6.64 2.47
C GLU A 140 -19.39 -5.23 1.90
N LEU A 141 -19.06 -5.09 0.63
CA LEU A 141 -18.74 -3.80 -0.01
C LEU A 141 -19.90 -2.81 0.06
N GLU A 142 -21.13 -3.26 -0.18
CA GLU A 142 -22.29 -2.38 -0.30
C GLU A 142 -22.85 -1.93 1.06
N THR A 143 -22.70 -2.75 2.09
CA THR A 143 -23.39 -2.54 3.38
C THR A 143 -22.46 -2.33 4.56
N GLY A 144 -21.18 -2.72 4.45
CA GLY A 144 -20.23 -2.74 5.55
C GLY A 144 -20.48 -3.84 6.59
N ASN A 145 -21.38 -4.79 6.32
CA ASN A 145 -21.63 -5.93 7.19
C ASN A 145 -20.35 -6.76 7.36
N LEU A 146 -20.05 -7.12 8.61
CA LEU A 146 -18.91 -7.96 8.92
C LEU A 146 -19.16 -9.39 8.43
N LEU A 147 -18.27 -9.88 7.57
CA LEU A 147 -18.27 -11.27 7.11
C LEU A 147 -17.39 -12.14 8.01
N TRP A 148 -16.18 -11.70 8.30
CA TRP A 148 -15.27 -12.34 9.25
C TRP A 148 -14.24 -11.34 9.80
N ARG A 149 -13.65 -11.72 10.94
CA ARG A 149 -12.67 -10.92 11.68
C ARG A 149 -11.54 -11.81 12.19
N ARG A 150 -10.30 -11.32 12.10
CA ARG A 150 -9.10 -11.96 12.64
C ARG A 150 -8.31 -10.99 13.51
N ASN A 151 -7.51 -11.54 14.40
CA ASN A 151 -6.47 -10.81 15.10
C ASN A 151 -5.10 -11.38 14.68
N VAL A 152 -4.42 -10.67 13.79
CA VAL A 152 -3.14 -11.13 13.22
C VAL A 152 -2.08 -11.34 14.30
N LEU A 153 -2.11 -10.57 15.40
CA LEU A 153 -1.18 -10.74 16.50
C LEU A 153 -1.34 -12.12 17.17
N GLU A 154 -2.58 -12.51 17.47
CA GLU A 154 -2.88 -13.82 18.05
C GLU A 154 -2.47 -14.94 17.08
N ASP A 155 -2.71 -14.74 15.79
CA ASP A 155 -2.42 -15.71 14.74
C ASP A 155 -0.90 -15.95 14.53
N VAL A 156 -0.03 -15.05 14.99
CA VAL A 156 1.44 -15.17 14.95
C VAL A 156 2.07 -15.27 16.34
N ASP A 157 1.31 -15.65 17.35
CA ASP A 157 1.77 -15.75 18.75
C ASP A 157 2.44 -14.47 19.29
N SER A 158 1.94 -13.30 18.89
CA SER A 158 2.45 -11.99 19.29
C SER A 158 1.42 -11.21 20.12
N THR A 159 1.86 -10.08 20.66
CA THR A 159 1.04 -9.19 21.49
C THR A 159 1.18 -7.73 21.05
N ARG A 160 0.28 -6.88 21.52
CA ARG A 160 0.40 -5.43 21.36
C ARG A 160 1.69 -4.86 21.95
N ALA A 161 2.18 -5.43 23.04
CA ALA A 161 3.43 -5.02 23.67
C ALA A 161 4.65 -5.39 22.80
N ASP A 162 4.63 -6.54 22.10
CA ASP A 162 5.66 -6.93 21.16
C ASP A 162 5.69 -6.00 19.95
N ASP A 163 4.53 -5.68 19.37
CA ASP A 163 4.41 -4.73 18.26
C ASP A 163 4.84 -3.30 18.65
N ALA A 164 4.54 -2.85 19.87
CA ALA A 164 4.95 -1.54 20.36
C ALA A 164 6.49 -1.35 20.40
N VAL A 165 7.26 -2.44 20.35
CA VAL A 165 8.72 -2.41 20.29
C VAL A 165 9.22 -2.60 18.86
N SER A 166 8.62 -3.53 18.11
CA SER A 166 9.12 -3.96 16.79
C SER A 166 8.45 -3.22 15.63
N ILE A 167 7.17 -2.87 15.74
CA ILE A 167 6.40 -2.13 14.73
C ILE A 167 5.81 -0.87 15.39
N LEU A 168 6.70 -0.05 15.92
CA LEU A 168 6.40 1.10 16.77
C LEU A 168 5.31 2.03 16.20
N TRP A 169 5.35 2.27 14.89
CA TRP A 169 4.41 3.19 14.23
C TRP A 169 3.08 2.56 13.81
N GLY A 170 2.82 1.33 14.26
CA GLY A 170 1.60 0.58 13.94
C GLY A 170 1.65 -0.14 12.61
N ARG A 171 0.86 -1.19 12.47
CA ARG A 171 0.79 -2.00 11.25
C ARG A 171 0.22 -1.18 10.09
N SER A 172 0.92 -1.18 8.95
CA SER A 172 0.56 -0.39 7.77
C SER A 172 0.44 -1.20 6.47
N GLY A 173 0.75 -2.50 6.53
CA GLY A 173 0.64 -3.37 5.36
C GLY A 173 -0.83 -3.54 4.95
N SER A 174 -1.17 -3.04 3.76
CA SER A 174 -2.50 -3.22 3.18
C SER A 174 -2.69 -4.68 2.75
N PRO A 175 -3.87 -5.30 2.96
CA PRO A 175 -4.13 -6.68 2.54
C PRO A 175 -3.96 -6.87 1.03
N TRP A 176 -3.38 -7.98 0.59
CA TRP A 176 -3.33 -8.40 -0.80
C TRP A 176 -4.32 -9.56 -1.02
N VAL A 177 -5.08 -9.49 -2.09
CA VAL A 177 -5.97 -10.60 -2.49
C VAL A 177 -5.33 -11.35 -3.66
N GLU A 178 -5.16 -12.65 -3.49
CA GLU A 178 -4.64 -13.56 -4.50
C GLU A 178 -5.59 -14.75 -4.60
N GLU A 179 -6.40 -14.81 -5.67
CA GLU A 179 -7.44 -15.81 -5.84
C GLU A 179 -8.39 -15.92 -4.62
N ASN A 180 -8.33 -17.03 -3.89
CA ASN A 180 -9.15 -17.28 -2.68
C ASN A 180 -8.41 -16.92 -1.38
N LEU A 181 -7.31 -16.20 -1.43
CA LEU A 181 -6.50 -15.86 -0.27
C LEU A 181 -6.46 -14.36 -0.02
N VAL A 182 -6.50 -14.00 1.26
CA VAL A 182 -6.17 -12.66 1.76
C VAL A 182 -4.85 -12.74 2.49
N ILE A 183 -3.84 -12.04 2.00
CA ILE A 183 -2.46 -12.13 2.46
C ILE A 183 -2.05 -10.82 3.11
N VAL A 184 -1.54 -10.89 4.33
CA VAL A 184 -1.08 -9.72 5.10
C VAL A 184 0.30 -9.98 5.72
N PRO A 185 1.06 -8.92 6.09
CA PRO A 185 2.28 -9.07 6.85
C PRO A 185 2.00 -9.70 8.22
N GLY A 186 2.77 -10.70 8.58
CA GLY A 186 2.58 -11.46 9.82
C GLY A 186 3.22 -10.78 11.03
N GLY A 187 4.55 -10.73 11.11
CA GLY A 187 5.30 -10.27 12.27
C GLY A 187 5.60 -11.38 13.26
N GLY A 188 5.72 -11.06 14.53
CA GLY A 188 5.99 -12.04 15.57
C GLY A 188 6.87 -11.50 16.69
N ARG A 189 7.35 -12.40 17.57
CA ARG A 189 8.17 -12.07 18.72
C ARG A 189 9.28 -13.10 18.97
N ASN A 190 10.27 -12.72 19.77
CA ASN A 190 11.32 -13.65 20.26
C ASN A 190 12.02 -14.43 19.13
N GLN A 191 12.28 -13.78 17.99
CA GLN A 191 12.88 -14.37 16.79
C GLN A 191 12.02 -15.49 16.14
N LYS A 192 10.77 -15.62 16.54
CA LYS A 192 9.78 -16.44 15.85
C LYS A 192 8.91 -15.52 15.00
N PHE A 193 9.40 -15.25 13.80
CA PHE A 193 8.74 -14.32 12.88
C PHE A 193 8.01 -15.07 11.77
N VAL A 194 6.98 -14.42 11.26
CA VAL A 194 6.22 -14.82 10.08
C VAL A 194 6.21 -13.62 9.13
N SER A 195 6.80 -13.78 7.95
CA SER A 195 6.82 -12.67 6.98
C SER A 195 5.43 -12.38 6.43
N LEU A 196 4.69 -13.42 6.08
CA LEU A 196 3.35 -13.36 5.51
C LEU A 196 2.44 -14.40 6.16
N ILE A 197 1.16 -14.05 6.32
CA ILE A 197 0.09 -14.96 6.70
C ILE A 197 -1.04 -14.83 5.70
N ALA A 198 -1.60 -15.97 5.27
CA ALA A 198 -2.74 -16.04 4.37
C ALA A 198 -3.96 -16.63 5.05
N TYR A 199 -5.09 -16.03 4.77
CA TYR A 199 -6.40 -16.44 5.21
C TYR A 199 -7.26 -16.83 4.02
N ASP A 200 -8.12 -17.82 4.19
CA ASP A 200 -9.19 -18.08 3.23
C ASP A 200 -10.10 -16.84 3.12
N ARG A 201 -10.30 -16.39 1.92
CA ARG A 201 -11.02 -15.14 1.62
C ARG A 201 -12.47 -15.15 2.14
N THR A 202 -13.10 -16.32 2.14
CA THR A 202 -14.53 -16.48 2.47
C THR A 202 -14.74 -16.67 3.98
N THR A 203 -13.87 -17.45 4.61
CA THR A 203 -14.05 -17.87 6.01
C THR A 203 -13.18 -17.14 7.00
N GLY A 204 -12.08 -16.53 6.54
CA GLY A 204 -11.04 -15.93 7.40
C GLY A 204 -10.20 -17.00 8.11
N GLU A 205 -10.29 -18.28 7.80
CA GLU A 205 -9.44 -19.30 8.36
C GLU A 205 -8.02 -19.22 7.83
N ILE A 206 -7.04 -19.54 8.69
CA ILE A 206 -5.63 -19.50 8.29
C ILE A 206 -5.36 -20.66 7.33
N VAL A 207 -4.84 -20.32 6.14
CA VAL A 207 -4.41 -21.30 5.15
C VAL A 207 -2.93 -21.63 5.30
N TRP A 208 -2.08 -20.60 5.40
CA TRP A 208 -0.65 -20.80 5.61
C TRP A 208 0.02 -19.60 6.32
N ARG A 209 1.20 -19.87 6.88
CA ARG A 209 2.17 -18.87 7.35
C ARG A 209 3.48 -19.10 6.61
N GLY A 210 4.09 -18.03 6.09
CA GLY A 210 5.29 -18.11 5.24
C GLY A 210 6.39 -17.15 5.64
N GLY A 211 7.65 -17.58 5.41
CA GLY A 211 8.83 -16.81 5.77
C GLY A 211 9.11 -16.76 7.28
N ASP A 212 10.27 -16.20 7.62
CA ASP A 212 10.81 -16.17 8.97
C ASP A 212 11.39 -14.80 9.35
N GLN A 213 11.03 -13.76 8.61
CA GLN A 213 11.55 -12.41 8.81
C GLN A 213 10.54 -11.51 9.51
N GLN A 214 11.05 -10.62 10.37
CA GLN A 214 10.23 -9.57 10.96
C GLN A 214 9.74 -8.63 9.86
N ILE A 215 8.48 -8.28 9.93
CA ILE A 215 7.84 -7.34 9.00
C ILE A 215 8.36 -5.90 9.17
N SER A 216 8.14 -5.09 8.15
CA SER A 216 8.25 -3.64 8.22
C SER A 216 6.90 -2.99 7.83
N TYR A 217 6.93 -1.92 7.05
CA TYR A 217 5.74 -1.12 6.76
C TYR A 217 5.27 -1.23 5.30
N SER A 218 5.94 -2.03 4.47
CA SER A 218 5.49 -2.28 3.11
C SER A 218 4.33 -3.28 3.09
N SER A 219 3.58 -3.28 2.03
CA SER A 219 2.47 -4.20 1.80
C SER A 219 2.92 -5.37 0.90
N PRO A 220 2.37 -6.58 1.05
CA PRO A 220 2.60 -7.66 0.12
C PRO A 220 2.03 -7.33 -1.26
N VAL A 221 2.64 -7.83 -2.32
CA VAL A 221 2.17 -7.62 -3.69
C VAL A 221 2.40 -8.87 -4.54
N GLY A 222 1.41 -9.25 -5.33
CA GLY A 222 1.54 -10.34 -6.29
C GLY A 222 2.24 -9.87 -7.56
N MET A 223 3.29 -10.60 -7.96
CA MET A 223 4.07 -10.35 -9.17
C MET A 223 4.32 -11.64 -9.93
N THR A 224 4.50 -11.54 -11.24
CA THR A 224 4.98 -12.67 -12.04
C THR A 224 6.41 -12.37 -12.47
N LEU A 225 7.38 -13.08 -11.87
CA LEU A 225 8.80 -12.86 -12.10
C LEU A 225 9.41 -14.15 -12.68
N ASP A 226 10.10 -14.02 -13.81
CA ASP A 226 10.67 -15.14 -14.57
C ASP A 226 9.66 -16.29 -14.78
N GLY A 227 8.45 -15.91 -15.22
CA GLY A 227 7.34 -16.82 -15.50
C GLY A 227 6.62 -17.42 -14.27
N GLN A 228 7.06 -17.14 -13.04
CA GLN A 228 6.48 -17.69 -11.83
C GLN A 228 5.70 -16.63 -11.03
N ARG A 229 4.44 -16.92 -10.68
CA ARG A 229 3.62 -16.09 -9.80
C ARG A 229 4.13 -16.17 -8.37
N GLN A 230 4.29 -14.99 -7.72
CA GLN A 230 4.90 -14.87 -6.39
C GLN A 230 4.25 -13.75 -5.61
N ILE A 231 4.23 -13.87 -4.28
CA ILE A 231 3.93 -12.77 -3.37
C ILE A 231 5.25 -12.19 -2.86
N VAL A 232 5.50 -10.93 -3.21
CA VAL A 232 6.73 -10.22 -2.81
C VAL A 232 6.43 -9.32 -1.61
N ILE A 233 7.32 -9.32 -0.63
CA ILE A 233 7.24 -8.46 0.56
C ILE A 233 8.61 -7.86 0.88
N VAL A 234 8.63 -6.59 1.31
CA VAL A 234 9.81 -5.96 1.90
C VAL A 234 9.67 -6.00 3.41
N ASN A 235 10.45 -6.87 4.02
CA ASN A 235 10.52 -7.06 5.47
C ASN A 235 11.42 -6.02 6.15
N GLU A 236 11.69 -6.19 7.44
CA GLU A 236 12.56 -5.28 8.20
C GLU A 236 13.98 -5.20 7.60
N SER A 237 14.57 -6.34 7.25
CA SER A 237 15.94 -6.39 6.75
C SER A 237 16.14 -7.19 5.45
N THR A 238 15.05 -7.61 4.82
CA THR A 238 15.06 -8.40 3.59
C THR A 238 13.95 -8.02 2.64
N VAL A 239 14.11 -8.38 1.38
CA VAL A 239 13.02 -8.54 0.39
C VAL A 239 12.92 -10.03 0.11
N SER A 240 11.72 -10.58 0.02
CA SER A 240 11.51 -11.99 -0.25
C SER A 240 10.31 -12.24 -1.15
N GLY A 241 10.40 -13.29 -1.97
CA GLY A 241 9.31 -13.81 -2.79
C GLY A 241 8.82 -15.14 -2.24
N HIS A 242 7.52 -15.34 -2.29
CA HIS A 242 6.84 -16.50 -1.70
C HIS A 242 5.87 -17.11 -2.70
N ASP A 243 5.77 -18.42 -2.67
CA ASP A 243 4.73 -19.14 -3.40
C ASP A 243 3.35 -18.74 -2.88
N PRO A 244 2.41 -18.33 -3.75
CA PRO A 244 1.12 -17.80 -3.32
C PRO A 244 0.25 -18.83 -2.60
N GLN A 245 0.36 -20.11 -2.98
CA GLN A 245 -0.52 -21.17 -2.48
C GLN A 245 -0.05 -21.78 -1.16
N SER A 246 1.26 -21.80 -0.94
CA SER A 246 1.86 -22.47 0.24
C SER A 246 2.55 -21.51 1.20
N GLY A 247 2.82 -20.27 0.80
CA GLY A 247 3.64 -19.31 1.55
C GLY A 247 5.14 -19.68 1.58
N LYS A 248 5.56 -20.76 0.89
CA LYS A 248 6.96 -21.19 0.87
C LYS A 248 7.84 -20.09 0.28
N GLN A 249 8.84 -19.66 1.03
CA GLN A 249 9.83 -18.69 0.55
C GLN A 249 10.64 -19.31 -0.58
N GLN A 250 10.65 -18.64 -1.73
CA GLN A 250 11.34 -19.06 -2.94
C GLN A 250 12.73 -18.43 -3.04
N TRP A 251 12.83 -17.17 -2.62
CA TRP A 251 14.09 -16.43 -2.55
C TRP A 251 14.03 -15.34 -1.47
N THR A 252 15.20 -14.88 -1.08
CA THR A 252 15.36 -13.72 -0.21
C THR A 252 16.59 -12.91 -0.62
N HIS A 253 16.51 -11.61 -0.46
CA HIS A 253 17.61 -10.68 -0.70
C HIS A 253 17.75 -9.73 0.50
N ARG A 254 18.98 -9.44 0.89
CA ARG A 254 19.25 -8.56 2.03
C ARG A 254 18.91 -7.11 1.70
N ARG A 255 18.02 -6.50 2.47
CA ARG A 255 17.63 -5.09 2.39
C ARG A 255 17.69 -4.48 3.78
N PRO A 256 18.87 -4.02 4.27
CA PRO A 256 19.04 -3.60 5.65
C PRO A 256 18.06 -2.53 6.08
N GLY A 257 17.56 -2.67 7.30
CA GLY A 257 16.65 -1.74 7.95
C GLY A 257 16.27 -2.22 9.35
N MET A 258 15.68 -1.32 10.11
CA MET A 258 15.10 -1.58 11.42
C MET A 258 13.75 -0.89 11.49
N SER A 259 12.69 -1.63 11.79
CA SER A 259 11.31 -1.11 11.71
C SER A 259 10.99 0.02 12.67
N ASN A 260 11.81 0.23 13.69
CA ASN A 260 11.66 1.31 14.67
C ASN A 260 12.60 2.52 14.41
N SER A 261 13.34 2.58 13.31
CA SER A 261 14.26 3.68 13.01
C SER A 261 14.39 3.98 11.51
N ASP A 262 15.06 3.11 10.75
CA ASP A 262 15.32 3.26 9.32
C ASP A 262 14.49 2.24 8.50
N SER A 263 13.19 2.30 8.69
CA SER A 263 12.20 1.34 8.21
C SER A 263 12.10 1.23 6.68
N ASN A 264 11.70 0.04 6.21
CA ASN A 264 11.26 -0.21 4.84
C ASN A 264 9.76 0.10 4.72
N THR A 265 9.44 1.15 3.98
CA THR A 265 8.06 1.63 3.80
C THR A 265 7.61 1.57 2.34
N SER A 266 8.56 1.64 1.41
CA SER A 266 8.26 1.74 -0.01
C SER A 266 7.82 0.40 -0.59
N GLN A 267 6.87 0.45 -1.50
CA GLN A 267 6.37 -0.70 -2.23
C GLN A 267 7.42 -1.17 -3.26
N PRO A 268 7.72 -2.46 -3.37
CA PRO A 268 8.52 -2.97 -4.47
C PRO A 268 7.76 -2.82 -5.78
N GLN A 269 8.47 -2.55 -6.89
CA GLN A 269 7.87 -2.31 -8.20
C GLN A 269 8.41 -3.30 -9.23
N GLN A 270 7.54 -4.04 -9.88
CA GLN A 270 7.93 -4.87 -11.02
C GLN A 270 8.33 -3.96 -12.18
N VAL A 271 9.48 -4.23 -12.80
CA VAL A 271 10.01 -3.47 -13.94
C VAL A 271 9.67 -4.17 -15.26
N ASP A 272 9.93 -5.45 -15.32
CA ASP A 272 9.65 -6.32 -16.45
C ASP A 272 9.45 -7.78 -15.98
N GLU A 273 9.66 -8.74 -16.88
CA GLU A 273 9.38 -10.16 -16.60
C GLU A 273 10.26 -10.77 -15.50
N ASP A 274 11.44 -10.21 -15.23
CA ASP A 274 12.42 -10.78 -14.30
C ASP A 274 13.10 -9.73 -13.40
N HIS A 275 12.76 -8.45 -13.52
CA HIS A 275 13.36 -7.38 -12.72
C HIS A 275 12.40 -6.73 -11.75
N LEU A 276 12.93 -6.47 -10.57
CA LEU A 276 12.26 -5.84 -9.44
C LEU A 276 13.04 -4.62 -8.96
N LEU A 277 12.41 -3.44 -8.94
CA LEU A 277 12.95 -2.23 -8.33
C LEU A 277 12.53 -2.16 -6.86
N VAL A 278 13.50 -2.03 -5.97
CA VAL A 278 13.28 -1.73 -4.55
C VAL A 278 13.92 -0.40 -4.19
N SER A 279 13.20 0.43 -3.43
CA SER A 279 13.67 1.75 -3.02
C SER A 279 13.45 1.99 -1.52
N LYS A 280 14.27 2.86 -0.92
CA LYS A 280 14.19 3.16 0.51
C LYS A 280 14.83 4.51 0.80
N GLY A 281 14.28 5.23 1.76
CA GLY A 281 14.90 6.39 2.38
C GLY A 281 16.13 6.03 3.23
N TYR A 282 16.45 6.87 4.16
CA TYR A 282 17.51 6.65 5.17
C TYR A 282 18.90 6.34 4.56
N GLY A 283 19.20 6.93 3.39
CA GLY A 283 20.51 6.82 2.73
C GLY A 283 20.75 5.52 1.95
N LEU A 284 19.77 4.60 1.88
CA LEU A 284 19.96 3.34 1.16
C LEU A 284 19.66 3.47 -0.36
N GLY A 285 18.69 4.32 -0.74
CA GLY A 285 18.37 4.60 -2.15
C GLY A 285 17.66 3.43 -2.83
N ALA A 286 17.97 3.21 -4.11
CA ALA A 286 17.33 2.20 -4.93
C ALA A 286 18.29 1.11 -5.40
N GLU A 287 17.70 -0.05 -5.70
CA GLU A 287 18.38 -1.23 -6.21
C GLU A 287 17.47 -1.95 -7.20
N LEU A 288 18.04 -2.36 -8.33
CA LEU A 288 17.37 -3.23 -9.29
C LEU A 288 17.85 -4.66 -9.08
N LEU A 289 16.90 -5.55 -8.83
CA LEU A 289 17.12 -6.98 -8.63
C LEU A 289 16.68 -7.76 -9.84
N GLU A 290 17.49 -8.70 -10.30
CA GLU A 290 17.15 -9.73 -11.27
C GLU A 290 16.78 -11.01 -10.50
N ILE A 291 15.61 -11.57 -10.79
CA ILE A 291 15.11 -12.82 -10.21
C ILE A 291 15.13 -13.90 -11.28
N ARG A 292 15.76 -15.06 -10.98
CA ARG A 292 15.76 -16.24 -11.84
C ARG A 292 15.22 -17.42 -11.08
N ASN A 293 14.18 -18.00 -11.59
CA ASN A 293 13.59 -19.20 -11.01
C ASN A 293 14.37 -20.45 -11.43
N SER A 294 14.38 -21.44 -10.57
CA SER A 294 15.07 -22.71 -10.80
C SER A 294 14.06 -23.85 -10.76
N GLU A 295 14.12 -24.74 -11.72
CA GLU A 295 13.32 -25.96 -11.74
C GLU A 295 13.72 -26.94 -10.63
N GLU A 296 14.99 -26.87 -10.16
CA GLU A 296 15.56 -27.83 -9.21
C GLU A 296 15.63 -27.33 -7.77
N GLY A 297 15.26 -26.07 -7.46
CA GLY A 297 15.44 -25.57 -6.10
C GLY A 297 15.08 -24.11 -5.86
N ALA A 298 15.85 -23.45 -5.03
CA ALA A 298 15.63 -22.06 -4.69
C ALA A 298 15.96 -21.13 -5.86
N SER A 299 15.08 -20.16 -6.12
CA SER A 299 15.32 -19.10 -7.10
C SER A 299 16.54 -18.27 -6.71
N SER A 300 17.29 -17.76 -7.68
CA SER A 300 18.41 -16.86 -7.46
C SER A 300 18.00 -15.40 -7.59
N VAL A 301 18.67 -14.55 -6.79
CA VAL A 301 18.49 -13.09 -6.82
C VAL A 301 19.84 -12.44 -7.02
N LYS A 302 19.93 -11.54 -7.98
CA LYS A 302 21.15 -10.80 -8.29
C LYS A 302 20.86 -9.29 -8.30
N SER A 303 21.71 -8.51 -7.63
CA SER A 303 21.72 -7.06 -7.78
C SER A 303 22.31 -6.69 -9.14
N VAL A 304 21.52 -6.06 -10.00
CA VAL A 304 21.95 -5.53 -11.30
C VAL A 304 22.71 -4.23 -11.10
N TRP A 305 22.10 -3.33 -10.34
CA TRP A 305 22.74 -2.10 -9.85
C TRP A 305 22.12 -1.69 -8.51
N ALA A 306 22.90 -0.96 -7.71
CA ALA A 306 22.44 -0.33 -6.47
C ALA A 306 23.02 1.10 -6.37
N SER A 307 22.19 2.03 -5.94
CA SER A 307 22.61 3.44 -5.81
C SER A 307 21.99 4.09 -4.56
N PRO A 308 22.79 4.51 -3.59
CA PRO A 308 22.32 5.24 -2.42
C PRO A 308 21.94 6.70 -2.72
N ARG A 309 22.09 7.14 -3.96
CA ARG A 309 21.92 8.56 -4.36
C ARG A 309 20.58 8.85 -5.04
N VAL A 310 19.85 7.82 -5.45
CA VAL A 310 18.61 7.96 -6.20
C VAL A 310 17.45 7.28 -5.46
N LEU A 311 16.23 7.75 -5.71
CA LEU A 311 14.98 7.20 -5.18
C LEU A 311 15.04 6.88 -3.68
N ARG A 312 15.60 7.80 -2.89
CA ARG A 312 15.50 7.71 -1.43
C ARG A 312 14.07 8.00 -0.98
N THR A 313 13.19 7.06 -1.31
CA THR A 313 11.77 7.13 -1.03
C THR A 313 11.54 6.87 0.46
N LYS A 314 11.00 7.87 1.16
CA LYS A 314 10.65 7.81 2.58
C LYS A 314 9.17 8.08 2.72
N LEU A 315 8.41 7.11 3.23
CA LEU A 315 6.93 7.15 3.36
C LEU A 315 6.19 7.31 2.02
N THR A 316 6.85 6.97 0.93
CA THR A 316 6.33 7.04 -0.44
C THR A 316 6.93 5.91 -1.28
N SER A 317 6.42 5.68 -2.48
CA SER A 317 6.91 4.63 -3.38
C SER A 317 7.43 5.24 -4.68
N ALA A 318 8.34 4.53 -5.35
CA ALA A 318 8.69 4.83 -6.73
C ALA A 318 7.59 4.32 -7.67
N ILE A 319 7.47 4.94 -8.84
CA ILE A 319 6.59 4.54 -9.93
C ILE A 319 7.45 4.15 -11.13
N VAL A 320 7.25 2.96 -11.63
CA VAL A 320 7.91 2.47 -12.86
C VAL A 320 7.04 2.80 -14.07
N ARG A 321 7.67 3.31 -15.11
CA ARG A 321 7.03 3.56 -16.39
C ARG A 321 8.01 3.29 -17.53
N ASN A 322 7.76 2.25 -18.31
CA ASN A 322 8.68 1.79 -19.36
C ASN A 322 10.10 1.54 -18.78
N ASP A 323 11.09 2.24 -19.30
CA ASP A 323 12.50 2.13 -18.96
C ASP A 323 12.99 3.18 -17.93
N VAL A 324 12.06 3.89 -17.28
CA VAL A 324 12.37 4.88 -16.23
C VAL A 324 11.58 4.66 -14.97
N ALA A 325 12.09 5.19 -13.86
CA ALA A 325 11.33 5.30 -12.63
C ALA A 325 11.31 6.75 -12.12
N PHE A 326 10.17 7.12 -11.54
CA PHE A 326 9.94 8.40 -10.89
C PHE A 326 9.78 8.19 -9.39
N GLY A 327 10.27 9.12 -8.58
CA GLY A 327 10.07 9.06 -7.14
C GLY A 327 10.54 10.32 -6.43
N LEU A 328 10.18 10.41 -5.16
CA LEU A 328 10.55 11.53 -4.29
C LEU A 328 11.83 11.19 -3.52
N ASN A 329 12.98 11.57 -4.07
CA ASN A 329 14.30 11.41 -3.44
C ASN A 329 14.46 12.40 -2.28
N ASP A 330 14.25 11.94 -1.04
CA ASP A 330 14.15 12.80 0.14
C ASP A 330 13.25 14.03 -0.12
N GLY A 331 12.10 13.79 -0.78
CA GLY A 331 11.09 14.79 -1.07
C GLY A 331 11.31 15.63 -2.32
N ILE A 332 12.31 15.32 -3.13
CA ILE A 332 12.55 16.00 -4.42
C ILE A 332 12.20 15.01 -5.55
N LEU A 333 11.29 15.41 -6.42
CA LEU A 333 10.93 14.58 -7.57
C LEU A 333 12.13 14.40 -8.50
N GLU A 334 12.37 13.17 -8.90
CA GLU A 334 13.39 12.85 -9.89
C GLU A 334 12.93 11.72 -10.82
N CYS A 335 13.59 11.63 -11.96
CA CYS A 335 13.50 10.54 -12.91
C CYS A 335 14.87 9.87 -13.03
N ILE A 336 14.86 8.54 -13.03
CA ILE A 336 16.08 7.73 -13.25
C ILE A 336 15.90 6.81 -14.44
N ASP A 337 17.01 6.44 -15.09
CA ASP A 337 17.07 5.36 -16.05
C ASP A 337 17.15 4.01 -15.32
N LEU A 338 16.27 3.07 -15.65
CA LEU A 338 16.25 1.75 -15.01
C LEU A 338 17.41 0.85 -15.45
N LYS A 339 18.03 1.16 -16.58
CA LYS A 339 19.14 0.36 -17.13
C LYS A 339 20.37 0.35 -16.19
N ASP A 340 20.68 1.50 -15.59
CA ASP A 340 21.92 1.68 -14.80
C ASP A 340 21.72 2.47 -13.48
N GLY A 341 20.49 2.88 -13.18
CA GLY A 341 20.17 3.68 -12.01
C GLY A 341 20.65 5.14 -12.09
N SER A 342 21.05 5.62 -13.26
CA SER A 342 21.50 7.00 -13.44
C SER A 342 20.32 7.97 -13.37
N ARG A 343 20.56 9.13 -12.73
CA ARG A 343 19.55 10.19 -12.68
C ARG A 343 19.49 10.93 -14.01
N LEU A 344 18.31 10.90 -14.66
CA LEU A 344 18.05 11.65 -15.88
C LEU A 344 17.78 13.14 -15.57
N TRP A 345 16.93 13.40 -14.58
CA TRP A 345 16.66 14.76 -14.12
C TRP A 345 16.20 14.82 -12.67
N LYS A 346 16.21 16.04 -12.13
CA LYS A 346 15.75 16.40 -10.79
C LYS A 346 14.82 17.59 -10.87
N GLY A 347 13.66 17.48 -10.25
CA GLY A 347 12.60 18.49 -10.23
C GLY A 347 12.59 19.34 -8.96
N LYS A 348 11.39 19.78 -8.57
CA LYS A 348 11.14 20.55 -7.36
C LYS A 348 11.03 19.66 -6.12
N ARG A 349 11.02 20.30 -4.95
CA ARG A 349 10.77 19.65 -3.65
C ARG A 349 9.28 19.66 -3.35
N TYR A 350 8.74 18.47 -3.04
CA TYR A 350 7.35 18.25 -2.65
C TYR A 350 7.22 17.56 -1.28
N ARG A 351 8.34 17.41 -0.58
CA ARG A 351 8.48 16.68 0.69
C ARG A 351 8.04 15.21 0.54
N HIS A 352 7.33 14.64 1.52
CA HIS A 352 6.90 13.23 1.52
C HIS A 352 5.50 13.06 0.89
N GLY A 353 5.29 13.66 -0.28
CA GLY A 353 4.07 13.51 -1.05
C GLY A 353 3.87 12.12 -1.67
N GLN A 354 2.77 11.94 -2.37
CA GLN A 354 2.44 10.68 -3.06
C GLN A 354 2.38 10.88 -4.58
N LEU A 355 2.68 9.82 -5.32
CA LEU A 355 2.72 9.81 -6.78
C LEU A 355 1.81 8.75 -7.36
N LEU A 356 1.12 9.10 -8.46
CA LEU A 356 0.48 8.16 -9.38
C LEU A 356 0.91 8.50 -10.81
N ASN A 357 1.10 7.51 -11.66
CA ASN A 357 1.22 7.69 -13.10
C ASN A 357 -0.15 7.48 -13.75
N VAL A 358 -0.66 8.51 -14.42
CA VAL A 358 -1.96 8.47 -15.08
C VAL A 358 -1.79 8.83 -16.55
N GLY A 359 -1.90 7.84 -17.41
CA GLY A 359 -1.62 7.97 -18.84
C GLY A 359 -0.22 8.53 -19.10
N LYS A 360 -0.13 9.75 -19.62
CA LYS A 360 1.14 10.43 -19.95
C LYS A 360 1.67 11.34 -18.83
N ASN A 361 1.00 11.39 -17.69
CA ASN A 361 1.27 12.34 -16.63
C ASN A 361 1.50 11.64 -15.29
N LEU A 362 2.23 12.31 -14.42
CA LEU A 362 2.26 12.04 -12.98
C LEU A 362 1.23 12.97 -12.30
N ILE A 363 0.40 12.41 -11.46
CA ILE A 363 -0.32 13.16 -10.44
C ILE A 363 0.52 13.08 -9.16
N LEU A 364 0.88 14.24 -8.63
CA LEU A 364 1.64 14.34 -7.40
C LEU A 364 0.82 15.13 -6.37
N LEU A 365 0.54 14.50 -5.24
CA LEU A 365 0.01 15.15 -4.05
C LEU A 365 1.17 15.47 -3.12
N SER A 366 1.44 16.77 -2.87
CA SER A 366 2.51 17.17 -1.95
C SER A 366 2.11 16.95 -0.48
N GLU A 367 3.08 16.96 0.42
CA GLU A 367 2.83 16.88 1.87
C GLU A 367 2.00 18.08 2.39
N SER A 368 2.02 19.22 1.69
CA SER A 368 1.21 20.41 2.00
C SER A 368 -0.23 20.33 1.48
N GLY A 369 -0.60 19.27 0.76
CA GLY A 369 -1.95 19.09 0.20
C GLY A 369 -2.13 19.67 -1.21
N ASP A 370 -1.07 20.22 -1.83
CA ASP A 370 -1.14 20.73 -3.20
C ASP A 370 -1.11 19.57 -4.20
N LEU A 371 -1.91 19.67 -5.24
CA LEU A 371 -2.00 18.68 -6.31
C LEU A 371 -1.32 19.21 -7.59
N PHE A 372 -0.47 18.39 -8.18
CA PHE A 372 0.29 18.75 -9.39
C PHE A 372 0.07 17.73 -10.50
N LEU A 373 -0.06 18.21 -11.72
CA LEU A 373 -0.01 17.41 -12.95
C LEU A 373 1.32 17.68 -13.64
N ILE A 374 2.13 16.63 -13.81
CA ILE A 374 3.52 16.73 -14.29
C ILE A 374 3.68 15.73 -15.45
N PRO A 375 4.20 16.12 -16.61
CA PRO A 375 4.49 15.16 -17.69
C PRO A 375 5.44 14.05 -17.24
N ALA A 376 5.05 12.79 -17.49
CA ALA A 376 5.85 11.61 -17.15
C ALA A 376 6.85 11.30 -18.28
N THR A 377 7.90 12.12 -18.44
CA THR A 377 8.87 12.05 -19.53
C THR A 377 10.30 11.85 -19.04
N LYS A 378 11.15 11.25 -19.90
CA LYS A 378 12.59 11.13 -19.67
C LYS A 378 13.30 12.49 -19.66
N GLU A 379 12.75 13.44 -20.39
CA GLU A 379 13.30 14.80 -20.51
C GLU A 379 12.65 15.70 -19.45
N LYS A 380 13.46 16.58 -18.88
CA LYS A 380 12.96 17.57 -17.92
C LYS A 380 12.10 18.59 -18.68
N SER A 381 10.83 18.64 -18.38
CA SER A 381 9.89 19.67 -18.86
C SER A 381 10.01 20.98 -18.07
#